data_858baa790d3a9b7eb7cc3dccf1b641d9
#
_entry.id   858baa790d3a9b7eb7cc3dccf1b641d9
#
_cell.length_a   1.000
_cell.length_b   1.000
_cell.length_c   1.000
_cell.angle_alpha   90.00
_cell.angle_beta   90.00
_cell.angle_gamma   90.00
#
_symmetry.space_group_name_H-M   'P 1'
#
loop_
_entity.id
_entity.type
_entity.pdbx_description
1 polymer ?
#
loop_
_entity_poly.entity_id
_entity_poly.type
_entity_poly.pdbx_seq_one_letter_code
_entity_poly.pdbx_strand_id
1 'polypeptide(L)'
;MMTLASAAAFAPVSRVARSSALKMDFSGELGAQPPLGFWDPLGLLADADQARFDRLRYVETKHGRIAQLAILGHIVTAAGIRLPGDISPGIPYASVPAGLAAFDVIPNAASFQIFAFIGLIEAGFYQRQEEIEAAQLKASGWDEATISKKKAIELNNGRAAQMGILGLMVHEKLNNDPYIINTLLGAPVAFNAGF
;
A
#
# COMPACT_ATOMS: atom_id res chain seq x y z
N MET A 1 3.71 33.85 -69.54
CA MET A 1 3.34 34.31 -68.21
C MET A 1 3.74 33.13 -67.21
N MET A 2 4.87 33.33 -66.58
CA MET A 2 5.36 32.38 -65.58
C MET A 2 4.93 32.83 -64.17
N THR A 3 4.13 32.10 -63.50
CA THR A 3 3.74 32.38 -62.11
C THR A 3 4.76 31.75 -61.17
N LEU A 4 5.45 32.56 -60.39
CA LEU A 4 6.38 32.19 -59.34
C LEU A 4 5.59 31.67 -58.11
N ALA A 5 5.79 30.41 -57.78
CA ALA A 5 5.29 29.82 -56.54
C ALA A 5 6.16 30.32 -55.36
N SER A 6 5.53 31.00 -54.42
CA SER A 6 6.15 31.46 -53.18
C SER A 6 6.37 30.26 -52.22
N ALA A 7 7.62 29.94 -51.92
CA ALA A 7 7.98 28.97 -50.91
C ALA A 7 7.81 29.58 -49.52
N ALA A 8 6.82 29.10 -48.77
CA ALA A 8 6.65 29.45 -47.36
C ALA A 8 7.79 28.82 -46.53
N ALA A 9 8.69 29.68 -46.02
CA ALA A 9 9.76 29.27 -45.10
C ALA A 9 9.17 28.80 -43.78
N PHE A 10 9.42 27.55 -43.42
CA PHE A 10 9.15 27.01 -42.08
C PHE A 10 10.03 27.77 -41.08
N ALA A 11 9.45 28.60 -40.25
CA ALA A 11 10.13 29.20 -39.12
C ALA A 11 10.38 28.10 -38.04
N PRO A 12 11.59 28.00 -37.47
CA PRO A 12 11.85 27.03 -36.41
C PRO A 12 11.02 27.42 -35.17
N VAL A 13 10.21 26.52 -34.71
CA VAL A 13 9.51 26.64 -33.43
C VAL A 13 10.57 26.83 -32.35
N SER A 14 10.64 28.03 -31.78
CA SER A 14 11.50 28.31 -30.64
C SER A 14 11.15 27.32 -29.52
N ARG A 15 12.12 26.51 -29.12
CA ARG A 15 12.01 25.70 -27.93
C ARG A 15 11.69 26.63 -26.76
N VAL A 16 10.46 26.55 -26.26
CA VAL A 16 10.11 27.17 -25.00
C VAL A 16 11.14 26.62 -23.99
N ALA A 17 11.98 27.52 -23.49
CA ALA A 17 12.90 27.16 -22.42
C ALA A 17 12.06 26.59 -21.30
N ARG A 18 12.26 25.30 -20.98
CA ARG A 18 11.69 24.71 -19.75
C ARG A 18 12.17 25.62 -18.63
N SER A 19 11.23 26.34 -18.03
CA SER A 19 11.47 27.02 -16.78
C SER A 19 12.19 26.03 -15.89
N SER A 20 13.32 26.42 -15.32
CA SER A 20 13.99 25.65 -14.27
C SER A 20 13.04 25.67 -13.09
N ALA A 21 12.11 24.73 -13.08
CA ALA A 21 11.27 24.48 -11.92
C ALA A 21 12.22 24.26 -10.74
N LEU A 22 12.09 25.05 -9.70
CA LEU A 22 12.84 24.89 -8.46
C LEU A 22 12.67 23.44 -8.05
N LYS A 23 13.75 22.67 -8.09
CA LYS A 23 13.73 21.27 -7.71
C LYS A 23 13.43 21.23 -6.23
N MET A 24 12.26 20.74 -5.87
CA MET A 24 11.86 20.60 -4.46
C MET A 24 12.76 19.57 -3.80
N ASP A 25 13.28 19.91 -2.62
CA ASP A 25 14.07 18.99 -1.80
C ASP A 25 13.16 18.38 -0.73
N PHE A 26 12.90 17.08 -0.85
CA PHE A 26 12.09 16.31 0.09
C PHE A 26 12.93 15.55 1.13
N SER A 27 14.23 15.86 1.26
CA SER A 27 15.12 15.16 2.20
C SER A 27 14.78 15.39 3.67
N GLY A 28 14.11 16.50 3.99
CA GLY A 28 13.61 16.81 5.34
C GLY A 28 12.21 16.29 5.66
N GLU A 29 11.56 15.66 4.69
CA GLU A 29 10.19 15.19 4.86
C GLU A 29 10.09 13.90 5.68
N LEU A 30 8.90 13.68 6.27
CA LEU A 30 8.57 12.58 7.17
C LEU A 30 8.91 11.26 6.51
N GLY A 31 9.49 10.81 5.78
CA GLY A 31 9.77 9.49 5.22
C GLY A 31 11.21 9.32 4.81
N ALA A 32 11.98 10.40 4.83
CA ALA A 32 13.42 10.36 4.67
C ALA A 32 14.06 10.01 6.00
N GLN A 33 14.01 8.73 6.38
CA GLN A 33 14.44 8.23 7.68
C GLN A 33 15.67 7.32 7.57
N PRO A 34 16.51 7.23 8.61
CA PRO A 34 17.57 6.23 8.66
C PRO A 34 17.02 4.81 8.44
N PRO A 35 17.80 3.88 7.83
CA PRO A 35 19.22 4.04 7.43
C PRO A 35 19.42 4.69 6.05
N LEU A 36 18.41 4.74 5.17
CA LEU A 36 18.57 5.14 3.77
C LEU A 36 18.38 6.66 3.54
N GLY A 37 17.74 7.37 4.48
CA GLY A 37 17.37 8.77 4.26
C GLY A 37 16.37 8.93 3.12
N PHE A 38 16.56 9.94 2.28
CA PHE A 38 15.77 10.11 1.06
C PHE A 38 16.17 9.04 0.03
N TRP A 39 15.22 8.17 -0.33
CA TRP A 39 15.46 7.06 -1.25
C TRP A 39 14.39 7.02 -2.33
N ASP A 40 14.77 7.37 -3.54
CA ASP A 40 13.90 7.38 -4.73
C ASP A 40 14.61 6.74 -5.93
N PRO A 41 14.75 5.40 -5.96
CA PRO A 41 15.49 4.70 -7.01
C PRO A 41 14.80 4.79 -8.39
N LEU A 42 13.50 5.04 -8.42
CA LEU A 42 12.72 5.12 -9.66
C LEU A 42 12.59 6.56 -10.17
N GLY A 43 13.06 7.55 -9.42
CA GLY A 43 12.98 8.95 -9.80
C GLY A 43 11.55 9.51 -9.86
N LEU A 44 10.63 8.99 -9.07
CA LEU A 44 9.22 9.42 -9.06
C LEU A 44 9.04 10.86 -8.57
N LEU A 45 10.01 11.33 -7.78
CA LEU A 45 10.04 12.66 -7.20
C LEU A 45 11.04 13.61 -7.89
N ALA A 46 11.71 13.19 -8.98
CA ALA A 46 12.75 13.96 -9.64
C ALA A 46 12.24 15.33 -10.15
N ASP A 47 11.01 15.37 -10.67
CA ASP A 47 10.33 16.55 -11.18
C ASP A 47 8.97 16.76 -10.48
N ALA A 48 8.84 16.30 -9.23
CA ALA A 48 7.59 16.38 -8.50
C ALA A 48 7.42 17.76 -7.83
N ASP A 49 6.21 18.26 -7.88
CA ASP A 49 5.73 19.35 -7.05
C ASP A 49 5.24 18.82 -5.68
N GLN A 50 4.92 19.73 -4.77
CA GLN A 50 4.41 19.37 -3.43
C GLN A 50 3.12 18.55 -3.52
N ALA A 51 2.21 18.88 -4.42
CA ALA A 51 0.93 18.18 -4.56
C ALA A 51 1.13 16.72 -4.97
N ARG A 52 2.09 16.44 -5.86
CA ARG A 52 2.44 15.08 -6.25
C ARG A 52 3.09 14.30 -5.10
N PHE A 53 3.98 14.96 -4.35
CA PHE A 53 4.58 14.37 -3.15
C PHE A 53 3.52 13.99 -2.13
N ASP A 54 2.61 14.91 -1.80
CA ASP A 54 1.55 14.69 -0.82
C ASP A 54 0.63 13.54 -1.24
N ARG A 55 0.29 13.47 -2.53
CA ARG A 55 -0.47 12.35 -3.08
C ARG A 55 0.26 11.00 -2.93
N LEU A 56 1.55 10.95 -3.26
CA LEU A 56 2.34 9.72 -3.13
C LEU A 56 2.47 9.31 -1.67
N ARG A 57 2.67 10.27 -0.76
CA ARG A 57 2.70 10.03 0.68
C ARG A 57 1.36 9.48 1.20
N TYR A 58 0.26 10.07 0.76
CA TYR A 58 -1.07 9.56 1.09
C TYR A 58 -1.26 8.12 0.65
N VAL A 59 -0.90 7.79 -0.59
CA VAL A 59 -0.98 6.44 -1.14
C VAL A 59 -0.10 5.48 -0.35
N GLU A 60 1.15 5.87 -0.03
CA GLU A 60 2.08 5.06 0.77
C GLU A 60 1.51 4.73 2.16
N THR A 61 1.00 5.74 2.86
CA THR A 61 0.41 5.56 4.20
C THR A 61 -0.81 4.64 4.13
N LYS A 62 -1.69 4.81 3.15
CA LYS A 62 -2.87 3.98 2.98
C LYS A 62 -2.52 2.51 2.68
N HIS A 63 -1.59 2.27 1.76
CA HIS A 63 -1.09 0.92 1.50
C HIS A 63 -0.45 0.31 2.74
N GLY A 64 0.30 1.10 3.52
CA GLY A 64 0.87 0.67 4.79
C GLY A 64 -0.18 0.21 5.80
N ARG A 65 -1.25 0.99 5.99
CA ARG A 65 -2.37 0.64 6.89
C ARG A 65 -3.05 -0.66 6.45
N ILE A 66 -3.35 -0.80 5.17
CA ILE A 66 -3.96 -2.02 4.60
C ILE A 66 -3.03 -3.22 4.80
N ALA A 67 -1.74 -3.06 4.54
CA ALA A 67 -0.75 -4.13 4.71
C ALA A 67 -0.61 -4.58 6.17
N GLN A 68 -0.66 -3.66 7.14
CA GLN A 68 -0.65 -3.99 8.56
C GLN A 68 -1.88 -4.83 8.96
N LEU A 69 -3.06 -4.47 8.46
CA LEU A 69 -4.28 -5.27 8.68
C LEU A 69 -4.19 -6.64 8.00
N ALA A 70 -3.60 -6.71 6.80
CA ALA A 70 -3.41 -7.96 6.08
C ALA A 70 -2.46 -8.92 6.82
N ILE A 71 -1.34 -8.41 7.37
CA ILE A 71 -0.42 -9.20 8.21
C ILE A 71 -1.14 -9.71 9.46
N LEU A 72 -1.89 -8.83 10.15
CA LEU A 72 -2.65 -9.22 11.33
C LEU A 72 -3.67 -10.32 11.00
N GLY A 73 -4.43 -10.15 9.92
CA GLY A 73 -5.38 -11.15 9.44
C GLY A 73 -4.71 -12.48 9.10
N HIS A 74 -3.55 -12.43 8.44
CA HIS A 74 -2.78 -13.64 8.12
C HIS A 74 -2.31 -14.36 9.38
N ILE A 75 -1.76 -13.66 10.38
CA ILE A 75 -1.32 -14.24 11.64
C ILE A 75 -2.49 -14.89 12.38
N VAL A 76 -3.63 -14.21 12.50
CA VAL A 76 -4.82 -14.74 13.20
C VAL A 76 -5.32 -16.01 12.51
N THR A 77 -5.41 -16.00 11.19
CA THR A 77 -5.88 -17.17 10.43
C THR A 77 -4.86 -18.30 10.44
N ALA A 78 -3.57 -18.03 10.33
CA ALA A 78 -2.51 -19.04 10.44
C ALA A 78 -2.40 -19.66 11.83
N ALA A 79 -2.82 -18.94 12.88
CA ALA A 79 -2.93 -19.48 14.25
C ALA A 79 -4.17 -20.36 14.47
N GLY A 80 -4.97 -20.64 13.44
CA GLY A 80 -6.17 -21.45 13.54
C GLY A 80 -7.37 -20.75 14.20
N ILE A 81 -7.28 -19.45 14.47
CA ILE A 81 -8.39 -18.68 15.06
C ILE A 81 -9.44 -18.40 14.00
N ARG A 82 -10.66 -18.92 14.22
CA ARG A 82 -11.78 -18.76 13.28
C ARG A 82 -13.02 -18.24 13.99
N LEU A 83 -13.85 -17.55 13.23
CA LEU A 83 -15.18 -17.16 13.69
C LEU A 83 -16.10 -18.40 13.76
N PRO A 84 -17.02 -18.46 14.74
CA PRO A 84 -18.02 -19.50 14.77
C PRO A 84 -19.05 -19.30 13.64
N GLY A 85 -19.57 -20.42 13.12
CA GLY A 85 -20.58 -20.40 12.05
C GLY A 85 -20.03 -20.62 10.66
N ASP A 86 -20.84 -20.32 9.67
CA ASP A 86 -20.57 -20.55 8.24
C ASP A 86 -20.41 -19.24 7.49
N ILE A 87 -19.44 -19.20 6.57
CA ILE A 87 -19.28 -18.06 5.64
C ILE A 87 -20.34 -18.12 4.53
N SER A 88 -20.83 -19.32 4.21
CA SER A 88 -21.89 -19.60 3.24
C SER A 88 -22.57 -20.91 3.63
N PRO A 89 -23.81 -21.17 3.18
CA PRO A 89 -24.49 -22.43 3.47
C PRO A 89 -23.58 -23.63 3.15
N GLY A 90 -23.24 -24.42 4.19
CA GLY A 90 -22.39 -25.61 4.07
C GLY A 90 -20.88 -25.38 4.00
N ILE A 91 -20.40 -24.14 4.23
CA ILE A 91 -18.97 -23.83 4.29
C ILE A 91 -18.68 -23.16 5.64
N PRO A 92 -18.26 -23.92 6.67
CA PRO A 92 -17.91 -23.36 7.97
C PRO A 92 -16.62 -22.53 7.87
N TYR A 93 -16.54 -21.45 8.67
CA TYR A 93 -15.30 -20.67 8.77
C TYR A 93 -14.09 -21.52 9.15
N ALA A 94 -14.30 -22.59 9.90
CA ALA A 94 -13.24 -23.51 10.31
C ALA A 94 -12.57 -24.24 9.14
N SER A 95 -13.26 -24.42 8.01
CA SER A 95 -12.71 -25.10 6.83
C SER A 95 -11.97 -24.17 5.87
N VAL A 96 -12.01 -22.84 6.11
CA VAL A 96 -11.35 -21.87 5.23
C VAL A 96 -9.86 -21.80 5.57
N PRO A 97 -8.95 -22.13 4.63
CA PRO A 97 -7.51 -22.07 4.87
C PRO A 97 -7.04 -20.62 5.07
N ALA A 98 -5.81 -20.45 5.58
CA ALA A 98 -5.17 -19.15 5.66
C ALA A 98 -4.57 -18.74 4.30
N GLY A 99 -4.32 -17.45 4.12
CA GLY A 99 -3.63 -16.93 2.96
C GLY A 99 -4.47 -16.86 1.70
N LEU A 100 -3.82 -16.97 0.55
CA LEU A 100 -4.47 -16.87 -0.77
C LEU A 100 -5.34 -18.09 -1.10
N ALA A 101 -5.04 -19.24 -0.52
CA ALA A 101 -5.83 -20.45 -0.68
C ALA A 101 -7.29 -20.29 -0.19
N ALA A 102 -7.56 -19.31 0.67
CA ALA A 102 -8.91 -18.98 1.09
C ALA A 102 -9.84 -18.62 -0.10
N PHE A 103 -9.31 -17.97 -1.12
CA PHE A 103 -10.09 -17.57 -2.30
C PHE A 103 -10.59 -18.77 -3.13
N ASP A 104 -9.93 -19.92 -3.05
CA ASP A 104 -10.34 -21.13 -3.76
C ASP A 104 -11.53 -21.81 -3.06
N VAL A 105 -11.74 -21.55 -1.78
CA VAL A 105 -12.81 -22.15 -0.96
C VAL A 105 -14.01 -21.21 -0.82
N ILE A 106 -13.74 -19.90 -0.70
CA ILE A 106 -14.79 -18.89 -0.53
C ILE A 106 -15.59 -18.72 -1.83
N PRO A 107 -16.93 -18.82 -1.78
CA PRO A 107 -17.76 -18.59 -2.97
C PRO A 107 -17.55 -17.20 -3.57
N ASN A 108 -17.54 -17.11 -4.91
CA ASN A 108 -17.35 -15.83 -5.61
C ASN A 108 -18.35 -14.75 -5.19
N ALA A 109 -19.59 -15.14 -4.86
CA ALA A 109 -20.60 -14.21 -4.36
C ALA A 109 -20.21 -13.58 -3.01
N ALA A 110 -19.63 -14.37 -2.10
CA ALA A 110 -19.16 -13.87 -0.80
C ALA A 110 -17.93 -12.96 -0.99
N SER A 111 -16.99 -13.35 -1.83
CA SER A 111 -15.84 -12.51 -2.19
C SER A 111 -16.28 -11.18 -2.80
N PHE A 112 -17.25 -11.21 -3.73
CA PHE A 112 -17.81 -10.00 -4.33
C PHE A 112 -18.44 -9.07 -3.28
N GLN A 113 -19.21 -9.62 -2.32
CA GLN A 113 -19.81 -8.83 -1.24
C GLN A 113 -18.76 -8.15 -0.38
N ILE A 114 -17.66 -8.84 -0.06
CA ILE A 114 -16.54 -8.27 0.70
C ILE A 114 -15.91 -7.10 -0.06
N PHE A 115 -15.59 -7.28 -1.33
CA PHE A 115 -14.99 -6.22 -2.14
C PHE A 115 -15.95 -5.05 -2.39
N ALA A 116 -17.25 -5.32 -2.60
CA ALA A 116 -18.26 -4.28 -2.74
C ALA A 116 -18.40 -3.46 -1.44
N PHE A 117 -18.40 -4.12 -0.29
CA PHE A 117 -18.44 -3.44 1.02
C PHE A 117 -17.20 -2.57 1.25
N ILE A 118 -16.00 -3.08 0.95
CA ILE A 118 -14.76 -2.30 1.03
C ILE A 118 -14.86 -1.08 0.10
N GLY A 119 -15.33 -1.26 -1.14
CA GLY A 119 -15.51 -0.17 -2.10
C GLY A 119 -16.49 0.92 -1.62
N LEU A 120 -17.58 0.54 -0.97
CA LEU A 120 -18.54 1.48 -0.38
C LEU A 120 -17.92 2.27 0.78
N ILE A 121 -17.20 1.59 1.67
CA ILE A 121 -16.48 2.26 2.77
C ILE A 121 -15.46 3.24 2.20
N GLU A 122 -14.66 2.82 1.23
CA GLU A 122 -13.64 3.66 0.60
C GLU A 122 -14.26 4.90 -0.05
N ALA A 123 -15.35 4.76 -0.78
CA ALA A 123 -16.04 5.90 -1.40
C ALA A 123 -16.57 6.90 -0.36
N GLY A 124 -17.07 6.42 0.78
CA GLY A 124 -17.56 7.26 1.86
C GLY A 124 -16.46 7.93 2.70
N PHE A 125 -15.40 7.19 2.99
CA PHE A 125 -14.30 7.69 3.83
C PHE A 125 -13.30 8.55 3.05
N TYR A 126 -13.11 8.29 1.76
CA TYR A 126 -12.10 9.00 0.96
C TYR A 126 -12.28 10.54 0.99
N GLN A 127 -13.52 11.01 0.93
CA GLN A 127 -13.82 12.45 0.94
C GLN A 127 -13.69 13.09 2.31
N ARG A 128 -13.69 12.30 3.39
CA ARG A 128 -13.70 12.80 4.78
C ARG A 128 -12.46 12.43 5.58
N GLN A 129 -11.49 11.79 4.93
CA GLN A 129 -10.33 11.24 5.64
C GLN A 129 -9.51 12.31 6.34
N GLU A 130 -9.25 13.44 5.69
CA GLU A 130 -8.51 14.57 6.27
C GLU A 130 -9.23 15.17 7.49
N GLU A 131 -10.55 15.30 7.40
CA GLU A 131 -11.37 15.79 8.52
C GLU A 131 -11.32 14.83 9.71
N ILE A 132 -11.43 13.53 9.45
CA ILE A 132 -11.37 12.49 10.47
C ILE A 132 -10.00 12.46 11.14
N GLU A 133 -8.92 12.50 10.37
CA GLU A 133 -7.56 12.55 10.90
C GLU A 133 -7.32 13.81 11.75
N ALA A 134 -7.72 14.98 11.26
CA ALA A 134 -7.61 16.23 12.00
C ALA A 134 -8.41 16.20 13.32
N ALA A 135 -9.63 15.64 13.29
CA ALA A 135 -10.46 15.48 14.48
C ALA A 135 -9.83 14.51 15.50
N GLN A 136 -9.26 13.39 15.05
CA GLN A 136 -8.56 12.43 15.91
C GLN A 136 -7.32 13.04 16.55
N LEU A 137 -6.50 13.75 15.78
CA LEU A 137 -5.30 14.42 16.28
C LEU A 137 -5.65 15.48 17.33
N LYS A 138 -6.70 16.26 17.07
CA LYS A 138 -7.21 17.25 18.03
C LYS A 138 -7.74 16.60 19.31
N ALA A 139 -8.45 15.48 19.19
CA ALA A 139 -8.99 14.75 20.33
C ALA A 139 -7.92 14.06 21.17
N SER A 140 -6.78 13.70 20.57
CA SER A 140 -5.67 13.02 21.26
C SER A 140 -4.94 13.92 22.27
N GLY A 141 -4.97 15.24 22.08
CA GLY A 141 -4.26 16.19 22.94
C GLY A 141 -2.73 16.08 22.88
N TRP A 142 -2.19 15.42 21.85
CA TRP A 142 -0.73 15.24 21.69
C TRP A 142 -0.07 16.52 21.19
N ASP A 143 1.16 16.76 21.66
CA ASP A 143 2.02 17.81 21.12
C ASP A 143 2.53 17.44 19.71
N GLU A 144 2.96 18.43 18.95
CA GLU A 144 3.36 18.26 17.55
C GLU A 144 4.55 17.32 17.37
N ALA A 145 5.49 17.33 18.33
CA ALA A 145 6.62 16.40 18.32
C ALA A 145 6.17 14.93 18.47
N THR A 146 5.20 14.68 19.33
CA THR A 146 4.61 13.36 19.52
C THR A 146 3.84 12.91 18.27
N ILE A 147 3.07 13.79 17.65
CA ILE A 147 2.34 13.52 16.41
C ILE A 147 3.32 13.13 15.30
N SER A 148 4.37 13.91 15.08
CA SER A 148 5.40 13.62 14.08
C SER A 148 6.07 12.27 14.33
N LYS A 149 6.44 11.98 15.58
CA LYS A 149 7.01 10.68 15.97
C LYS A 149 6.05 9.52 15.69
N LYS A 150 4.77 9.66 16.00
CA LYS A 150 3.75 8.62 15.74
C LYS A 150 3.54 8.39 14.25
N LYS A 151 3.48 9.44 13.45
CA LYS A 151 3.40 9.33 11.98
C LYS A 151 4.64 8.66 11.39
N ALA A 152 5.82 8.93 11.92
CA ALA A 152 7.06 8.26 11.51
C ALA A 152 7.04 6.76 11.81
N ILE A 153 6.56 6.37 12.98
CA ILE A 153 6.39 4.97 13.39
C ILE A 153 5.36 4.27 12.49
N GLU A 154 4.21 4.91 12.26
CA GLU A 154 3.17 4.39 11.37
C GLU A 154 3.71 4.09 9.98
N LEU A 155 4.44 5.03 9.40
CA LEU A 155 5.03 4.89 8.08
C LEU A 155 6.04 3.74 8.00
N ASN A 156 6.93 3.63 8.99
CA ASN A 156 7.93 2.56 9.03
C ASN A 156 7.29 1.17 9.20
N ASN A 157 6.33 1.06 10.10
CA ASN A 157 5.58 -0.19 10.27
C ASN A 157 4.77 -0.53 9.01
N GLY A 158 4.22 0.48 8.34
CA GLY A 158 3.53 0.33 7.06
C GLY A 158 4.46 -0.24 5.97
N ARG A 159 5.66 0.31 5.83
CA ARG A 159 6.69 -0.18 4.89
C ARG A 159 7.09 -1.62 5.18
N ALA A 160 7.36 -1.93 6.45
CA ALA A 160 7.69 -3.29 6.86
C ALA A 160 6.55 -4.26 6.56
N ALA A 161 5.31 -3.87 6.83
CA ALA A 161 4.14 -4.69 6.56
C ALA A 161 3.90 -4.91 5.06
N GLN A 162 4.10 -3.91 4.21
CA GLN A 162 3.98 -4.05 2.75
C GLN A 162 4.97 -5.10 2.22
N MET A 163 6.23 -5.04 2.65
CA MET A 163 7.23 -6.03 2.27
C MET A 163 6.93 -7.40 2.85
N GLY A 164 6.46 -7.44 4.11
CA GLY A 164 6.11 -8.69 4.79
C GLY A 164 4.97 -9.43 4.12
N ILE A 165 3.85 -8.75 3.85
CA ILE A 165 2.70 -9.40 3.20
C ILE A 165 3.02 -9.83 1.77
N LEU A 166 3.78 -9.03 1.02
CA LEU A 166 4.25 -9.42 -0.30
C LEU A 166 5.10 -10.68 -0.23
N GLY A 167 6.02 -10.75 0.73
CA GLY A 167 6.85 -11.94 0.94
C GLY A 167 6.03 -13.18 1.24
N LEU A 168 5.03 -13.08 2.12
CA LEU A 168 4.12 -14.18 2.46
C LEU A 168 3.32 -14.66 1.23
N MET A 169 2.75 -13.74 0.46
CA MET A 169 1.97 -14.07 -0.75
C MET A 169 2.81 -14.73 -1.84
N VAL A 170 4.01 -14.21 -2.09
CA VAL A 170 4.93 -14.80 -3.07
C VAL A 170 5.38 -16.17 -2.63
N HIS A 171 5.70 -16.34 -1.34
CA HIS A 171 6.11 -17.62 -0.77
C HIS A 171 5.02 -18.69 -0.94
N GLU A 172 3.77 -18.33 -0.63
CA GLU A 172 2.62 -19.21 -0.81
C GLU A 172 2.41 -19.61 -2.29
N LYS A 173 2.55 -18.66 -3.22
CA LYS A 173 2.41 -18.92 -4.67
C LYS A 173 3.53 -19.78 -5.24
N LEU A 174 4.72 -19.75 -4.66
CA LEU A 174 5.84 -20.60 -5.05
C LEU A 174 5.80 -22.00 -4.43
N ASN A 175 4.76 -22.30 -3.66
CA ASN A 175 4.61 -23.57 -2.91
C ASN A 175 5.82 -23.90 -2.02
N ASN A 176 6.43 -22.86 -1.44
CA ASN A 176 7.53 -23.02 -0.50
C ASN A 176 6.97 -23.30 0.91
N ASP A 177 6.52 -24.51 1.11
CA ASP A 177 6.02 -24.98 2.40
C ASP A 177 7.03 -25.99 3.00
N PRO A 178 7.57 -25.76 4.18
CA PRO A 178 7.35 -24.64 5.11
C PRO A 178 8.06 -23.33 4.71
N TYR A 179 7.73 -22.23 5.38
CA TYR A 179 8.42 -20.94 5.14
C TYR A 179 9.93 -21.10 5.31
N ILE A 180 10.69 -20.56 4.34
CA ILE A 180 12.16 -20.63 4.31
C ILE A 180 12.76 -20.17 5.64
N ILE A 181 12.23 -19.09 6.22
CA ILE A 181 12.72 -18.56 7.50
C ILE A 181 12.54 -19.57 8.65
N ASN A 182 11.42 -20.29 8.69
CA ASN A 182 11.18 -21.32 9.70
C ASN A 182 12.14 -22.49 9.54
N THR A 183 12.42 -22.87 8.31
CA THR A 183 13.41 -23.92 8.00
C THR A 183 14.82 -23.49 8.43
N LEU A 184 15.21 -22.25 8.17
CA LEU A 184 16.52 -21.72 8.58
C LEU A 184 16.65 -21.62 10.11
N LEU A 185 15.55 -21.36 10.82
CA LEU A 185 15.53 -21.32 12.29
C LEU A 185 15.42 -22.72 12.94
N GLY A 186 15.39 -23.79 12.14
CA GLY A 186 15.31 -25.17 12.64
C GLY A 186 13.93 -25.56 13.20
N ALA A 187 12.89 -24.78 12.93
CA ALA A 187 11.52 -25.05 13.34
C ALA A 187 10.58 -25.05 12.12
N PRO A 188 10.73 -26.00 11.17
CA PRO A 188 9.87 -26.06 9.99
C PRO A 188 8.44 -26.39 10.40
N VAL A 189 7.52 -25.49 10.11
CA VAL A 189 6.08 -25.66 10.30
C VAL A 189 5.42 -25.56 8.96
N ALA A 190 4.65 -26.58 8.57
CA ALA A 190 3.93 -26.60 7.32
C ALA A 190 2.92 -25.44 7.26
N PHE A 191 2.78 -24.83 6.09
CA PHE A 191 1.75 -23.82 5.83
C PHE A 191 0.38 -24.49 5.98
N ASN A 192 -0.54 -23.85 6.71
CA ASN A 192 -1.84 -24.45 7.05
C ASN A 192 -1.78 -25.75 7.87
N ALA A 193 -0.74 -26.01 8.63
CA ALA A 193 -0.62 -27.21 9.48
C ALA A 193 -1.71 -27.33 10.58
N GLY A 194 -2.51 -26.31 10.78
CA GLY A 194 -3.62 -26.28 11.75
C GLY A 194 -5.01 -26.53 11.15
N PHE A 195 -5.10 -26.94 9.88
CA PHE A 195 -6.35 -27.16 9.13
C PHE A 195 -6.51 -28.58 8.66
#